data_3fa82f589652014c7b8e6173a26568c4
#
_entry.id   3fa82f589652014c7b8e6173a26568c4
#
_cell.length_a   1.000
_cell.length_b   1.000
_cell.length_c   1.000
_cell.angle_alpha   90.00
_cell.angle_beta   90.00
_cell.angle_gamma   90.00
#
_symmetry.space_group_name_H-M   'P 1'
#
loop_
_entity.id
_entity.type
_entity.pdbx_description
1 polymer ?
#
loop_
_entity_poly.entity_id
_entity_poly.type
_entity_poly.pdbx_seq_one_letter_code
_entity_poly.pdbx_strand_id
1 'polypeptide(L)'
;MAGASVKFAWSNYKAVMDFSIASILALDGATNGAVYALLALATVLVFAVTRIIFIPQGEFVAFGALTLALFQTGKVPGTVWFLLILAGAAAVADVVDGARHHQSAARIGKRVLGTLAYPVAISLVAIWAAPRGLPMGVQALLTLALVTPFGGLIYRLAYESLADATSLVLLIVSVGVHFALTGLGLFFFGAEGFRNPSFWDVRLPVGPLTVTGQTIFIFVASLLLIVLLWLFFERSLQGKALRATAINRLGARLMGISSNQAGRTTLTVAAFIGALSGLLIGPTTTVFYDSGFLIGLKGFVAAVFAGLSSYPLALLGAMLVGLVESFGSFWASAFKEVIVFGSIIPVLLWRSLRDPHHEEH
;
A
#
# COMPACT_ATOMS: atom_id res chain seq x y z
N MET A 1 -39.25 39.20 -8.51
CA MET A 1 -38.93 38.23 -9.62
C MET A 1 -37.64 37.41 -9.42
N ALA A 2 -36.89 37.57 -8.34
CA ALA A 2 -35.64 36.83 -8.10
C ALA A 2 -35.81 35.47 -7.38
N GLY A 3 -36.99 35.17 -6.84
CA GLY A 3 -37.21 33.91 -6.10
C GLY A 3 -37.63 32.69 -6.93
N ALA A 4 -38.01 32.89 -8.19
CA ALA A 4 -38.45 31.79 -9.08
C ALA A 4 -37.29 31.15 -9.82
N SER A 5 -36.20 31.90 -10.10
CA SER A 5 -35.02 31.41 -10.83
C SER A 5 -34.13 30.50 -10.00
N VAL A 6 -34.10 30.70 -8.67
CA VAL A 6 -33.29 29.86 -7.76
C VAL A 6 -33.93 28.48 -7.56
N LYS A 7 -35.27 28.40 -7.43
CA LYS A 7 -36.00 27.11 -7.32
C LYS A 7 -35.92 26.27 -8.60
N PHE A 8 -35.81 26.88 -9.78
CA PHE A 8 -35.71 26.16 -11.05
C PHE A 8 -34.30 25.55 -11.25
N ALA A 9 -33.25 26.20 -10.72
CA ALA A 9 -31.88 25.67 -10.77
C ALA A 9 -31.69 24.43 -9.89
N TRP A 10 -32.37 24.34 -8.75
CA TRP A 10 -32.28 23.18 -7.83
C TRP A 10 -33.14 21.97 -8.25
N SER A 11 -34.17 22.17 -9.07
CA SER A 11 -35.04 21.09 -9.55
C SER A 11 -34.40 20.22 -10.62
N ASN A 12 -33.45 20.74 -11.40
CA ASN A 12 -32.76 20.00 -12.46
C ASN A 12 -31.51 19.23 -11.96
N TYR A 13 -31.14 19.33 -10.68
CA TYR A 13 -30.00 18.61 -10.08
C TYR A 13 -30.39 17.32 -9.35
N LYS A 14 -31.62 16.85 -9.42
CA LYS A 14 -31.90 15.44 -9.17
C LYS A 14 -31.46 14.66 -10.39
N ALA A 15 -30.14 14.37 -10.51
CA ALA A 15 -29.70 13.33 -11.41
C ALA A 15 -30.45 12.07 -11.02
N VAL A 16 -31.47 11.73 -11.80
CA VAL A 16 -32.20 10.47 -11.64
C VAL A 16 -31.15 9.38 -11.93
N MET A 17 -30.81 8.62 -10.90
CA MET A 17 -29.87 7.52 -11.04
C MET A 17 -30.54 6.46 -11.90
N ASP A 18 -30.20 6.45 -13.19
CA ASP A 18 -30.61 5.40 -14.11
C ASP A 18 -29.80 4.12 -13.83
N PHE A 19 -30.38 2.96 -14.13
CA PHE A 19 -29.72 1.66 -13.92
C PHE A 19 -28.34 1.58 -14.59
N SER A 20 -28.17 2.23 -15.73
CA SER A 20 -26.88 2.32 -16.43
C SER A 20 -25.82 3.09 -15.61
N ILE A 21 -26.19 4.22 -15.00
CA ILE A 21 -25.30 5.02 -14.15
C ILE A 21 -24.94 4.23 -12.88
N ALA A 22 -25.93 3.60 -12.24
CA ALA A 22 -25.69 2.79 -11.04
C ALA A 22 -24.73 1.63 -11.31
N SER A 23 -24.85 0.97 -12.46
CA SER A 23 -23.97 -0.13 -12.83
C SER A 23 -22.54 0.32 -13.16
N ILE A 24 -22.36 1.49 -13.80
CA ILE A 24 -21.04 2.09 -14.01
C ILE A 24 -20.38 2.43 -12.68
N LEU A 25 -21.10 3.11 -11.78
CA LEU A 25 -20.59 3.46 -10.44
C LEU A 25 -20.23 2.23 -9.60
N ALA A 26 -21.04 1.17 -9.70
CA ALA A 26 -20.77 -0.09 -9.03
C ALA A 26 -19.49 -0.76 -9.56
N LEU A 27 -19.28 -0.75 -10.88
CA LEU A 27 -18.07 -1.28 -11.51
C LEU A 27 -16.83 -0.48 -11.10
N ASP A 28 -16.89 0.85 -11.14
CA ASP A 28 -15.80 1.72 -10.73
C ASP A 28 -15.49 1.56 -9.24
N GLY A 29 -16.53 1.53 -8.40
CA GLY A 29 -16.40 1.29 -6.97
C GLY A 29 -15.80 -0.07 -6.64
N ALA A 30 -16.21 -1.14 -7.34
CA ALA A 30 -15.63 -2.46 -7.19
C ALA A 30 -14.17 -2.50 -7.67
N THR A 31 -13.82 -1.78 -8.75
CA THR A 31 -12.46 -1.69 -9.27
C THR A 31 -11.52 -1.03 -8.26
N ASN A 32 -11.91 0.12 -7.72
CA ASN A 32 -11.16 0.80 -6.66
C ASN A 32 -11.11 -0.04 -5.39
N GLY A 33 -12.24 -0.65 -5.02
CA GLY A 33 -12.37 -1.56 -3.89
C GLY A 33 -11.41 -2.75 -3.96
N ALA A 34 -11.16 -3.31 -5.16
CA ALA A 34 -10.17 -4.38 -5.34
C ALA A 34 -8.75 -3.92 -5.00
N VAL A 35 -8.35 -2.70 -5.38
CA VAL A 35 -7.05 -2.13 -5.01
C VAL A 35 -6.99 -1.83 -3.50
N TYR A 36 -8.04 -1.24 -2.94
CA TYR A 36 -8.11 -0.98 -1.48
C TYR A 36 -8.10 -2.27 -0.67
N ALA A 37 -8.63 -3.38 -1.21
CA ALA A 37 -8.56 -4.70 -0.59
C ALA A 37 -7.11 -5.17 -0.40
N LEU A 38 -6.25 -4.97 -1.39
CA LEU A 38 -4.82 -5.29 -1.28
C LEU A 38 -4.15 -4.47 -0.17
N LEU A 39 -4.44 -3.16 -0.11
CA LEU A 39 -3.89 -2.28 0.92
C LEU A 39 -4.42 -2.61 2.31
N ALA A 40 -5.70 -2.95 2.42
CA ALA A 40 -6.29 -3.39 3.67
C ALA A 40 -5.66 -4.69 4.18
N LEU A 41 -5.42 -5.67 3.27
CA LEU A 41 -4.71 -6.91 3.61
C LEU A 41 -3.28 -6.64 4.11
N ALA A 42 -2.55 -5.73 3.43
CA ALA A 42 -1.21 -5.33 3.85
C ALA A 42 -1.23 -4.67 5.25
N THR A 43 -2.20 -3.78 5.49
CA THR A 43 -2.36 -3.09 6.77
C THR A 43 -2.71 -4.06 7.90
N VAL A 44 -3.65 -4.99 7.67
CA VAL A 44 -4.00 -6.05 8.65
C VAL A 44 -2.78 -6.92 8.94
N LEU A 45 -2.03 -7.31 7.92
CA LEU A 45 -0.82 -8.11 8.08
C LEU A 45 0.23 -7.41 8.94
N VAL A 46 0.53 -6.13 8.62
CA VAL A 46 1.51 -5.35 9.38
C VAL A 46 1.07 -5.22 10.83
N PHE A 47 -0.17 -4.81 11.07
CA PHE A 47 -0.68 -4.64 12.43
C PHE A 47 -0.70 -5.96 13.23
N ALA A 48 -1.18 -7.04 12.63
CA ALA A 48 -1.27 -8.34 13.31
C ALA A 48 0.10 -8.85 13.77
N VAL A 49 1.15 -8.70 12.96
CA VAL A 49 2.50 -9.22 13.27
C VAL A 49 3.30 -8.26 14.14
N THR A 50 3.22 -6.94 13.87
CA THR A 50 4.14 -5.96 14.46
C THR A 50 3.49 -5.03 15.48
N ARG A 51 2.15 -4.96 15.52
CA ARG A 51 1.37 -3.95 16.28
C ARG A 51 1.62 -2.50 15.81
N ILE A 52 2.25 -2.32 14.65
CA ILE A 52 2.49 -1.01 14.05
C ILE A 52 1.25 -0.60 13.26
N ILE A 53 0.68 0.57 13.56
CA ILE A 53 -0.26 1.25 12.70
C ILE A 53 0.57 1.95 11.61
N PHE A 54 0.78 1.25 10.49
CA PHE A 54 1.72 1.69 9.46
C PHE A 54 1.05 2.65 8.48
N ILE A 55 1.05 3.95 8.83
CA ILE A 55 0.50 5.03 8.00
C ILE A 55 1.17 5.12 6.62
N PRO A 56 2.51 4.91 6.48
CA PRO A 56 3.19 5.05 5.18
C PRO A 56 2.86 3.95 4.15
N GLN A 57 1.90 3.07 4.40
CA GLN A 57 1.53 2.00 3.47
C GLN A 57 1.20 2.52 2.07
N GLY A 58 0.54 3.68 2.00
CA GLY A 58 0.18 4.30 0.73
C GLY A 58 1.34 4.88 -0.05
N GLU A 59 2.46 5.25 0.61
CA GLU A 59 3.63 5.78 -0.08
C GLU A 59 4.26 4.74 -1.02
N PHE A 60 4.16 3.46 -0.69
CA PHE A 60 4.60 2.39 -1.59
C PHE A 60 3.73 2.33 -2.87
N VAL A 61 2.46 2.74 -2.79
CA VAL A 61 1.56 2.87 -3.96
C VAL A 61 2.07 3.98 -4.88
N ALA A 62 2.30 5.17 -4.32
CA ALA A 62 2.82 6.30 -5.08
C ALA A 62 4.18 5.96 -5.71
N PHE A 63 5.11 5.40 -4.93
CA PHE A 63 6.42 5.01 -5.44
C PHE A 63 6.34 3.94 -6.51
N GLY A 64 5.43 2.96 -6.40
CA GLY A 64 5.19 1.97 -7.44
C GLY A 64 4.72 2.61 -8.75
N ALA A 65 3.68 3.45 -8.69
CA ALA A 65 3.13 4.12 -9.86
C ALA A 65 4.14 5.09 -10.52
N LEU A 66 4.79 5.94 -9.73
CA LEU A 66 5.74 6.95 -10.22
C LEU A 66 7.03 6.33 -10.76
N THR A 67 7.51 5.23 -10.17
CA THR A 67 8.67 4.48 -10.68
C THR A 67 8.39 3.92 -12.06
N LEU A 68 7.22 3.29 -12.27
CA LEU A 68 6.82 2.80 -13.58
C LEU A 68 6.69 3.94 -14.59
N ALA A 69 6.07 5.07 -14.19
CA ALA A 69 5.92 6.23 -15.06
C ALA A 69 7.27 6.77 -15.57
N LEU A 70 8.27 6.84 -14.70
CA LEU A 70 9.61 7.27 -15.09
C LEU A 70 10.30 6.26 -16.03
N PHE A 71 10.14 4.95 -15.80
CA PHE A 71 10.61 3.94 -16.76
C PHE A 71 9.95 4.10 -18.13
N GLN A 72 8.65 4.40 -18.19
CA GLN A 72 7.93 4.65 -19.46
C GLN A 72 8.47 5.86 -20.23
N THR A 73 9.02 6.86 -19.52
CA THR A 73 9.68 8.02 -20.15
C THR A 73 11.15 7.79 -20.49
N GLY A 74 11.69 6.58 -20.26
CA GLY A 74 13.09 6.25 -20.48
C GLY A 74 14.06 6.88 -19.47
N LYS A 75 13.55 7.46 -18.38
CA LYS A 75 14.35 8.09 -17.32
C LYS A 75 14.66 7.08 -16.21
N VAL A 76 15.82 7.24 -15.58
CA VAL A 76 16.16 6.47 -14.37
C VAL A 76 15.27 6.95 -13.23
N PRO A 77 14.45 6.06 -12.62
CA PRO A 77 13.57 6.46 -11.53
C PRO A 77 14.34 6.92 -10.30
N GLY A 78 13.82 7.95 -9.61
CA GLY A 78 14.38 8.44 -8.35
C GLY A 78 14.43 7.40 -7.24
N THR A 79 13.56 6.39 -7.30
CA THR A 79 13.57 5.21 -6.41
C THR A 79 14.89 4.45 -6.38
N VAL A 80 15.66 4.47 -7.47
CA VAL A 80 17.02 3.87 -7.53
C VAL A 80 17.93 4.53 -6.51
N TRP A 81 18.00 5.85 -6.53
CA TRP A 81 18.84 6.63 -5.60
C TRP A 81 18.32 6.53 -4.18
N PHE A 82 17.01 6.56 -4.01
CA PHE A 82 16.39 6.39 -2.70
C PHE A 82 16.68 5.01 -2.09
N LEU A 83 16.61 3.94 -2.89
CA LEU A 83 16.97 2.59 -2.45
C LEU A 83 18.43 2.52 -1.98
N LEU A 84 19.35 3.13 -2.73
CA LEU A 84 20.77 3.17 -2.37
C LEU A 84 21.03 3.95 -1.09
N ILE A 85 20.31 5.07 -0.87
CA ILE A 85 20.40 5.85 0.37
C ILE A 85 19.92 5.04 1.57
N LEU A 86 18.74 4.38 1.45
CA LEU A 86 18.22 3.53 2.54
C LEU A 86 19.13 2.35 2.83
N ALA A 87 19.66 1.69 1.79
CA ALA A 87 20.59 0.57 1.93
C ALA A 87 21.93 1.02 2.56
N GLY A 88 22.43 2.20 2.17
CA GLY A 88 23.62 2.81 2.76
C GLY A 88 23.42 3.13 4.24
N ALA A 89 22.27 3.75 4.60
CA ALA A 89 21.93 4.02 6.00
C ALA A 89 21.82 2.71 6.82
N ALA A 90 21.22 1.66 6.26
CA ALA A 90 21.14 0.35 6.91
C ALA A 90 22.53 -0.29 7.06
N ALA A 91 23.41 -0.13 6.09
CA ALA A 91 24.80 -0.63 6.16
C ALA A 91 25.59 0.11 7.25
N VAL A 92 25.42 1.43 7.37
CA VAL A 92 26.01 2.22 8.46
C VAL A 92 25.50 1.72 9.82
N ALA A 93 24.19 1.46 9.94
CA ALA A 93 23.62 0.89 11.15
C ALA A 93 24.24 -0.49 11.48
N ASP A 94 24.51 -1.33 10.48
CA ASP A 94 25.22 -2.61 10.66
C ASP A 94 26.64 -2.46 11.20
N VAL A 95 27.37 -1.46 10.72
CA VAL A 95 28.73 -1.17 11.18
C VAL A 95 28.70 -0.68 12.63
N VAL A 96 27.80 0.26 12.95
CA VAL A 96 27.69 0.81 14.30
C VAL A 96 27.29 -0.28 15.31
N ASP A 97 26.29 -1.10 14.96
CA ASP A 97 25.83 -2.20 15.81
C ASP A 97 26.96 -3.24 16.01
N GLY A 98 27.63 -3.63 14.93
CA GLY A 98 28.75 -4.56 14.98
C GLY A 98 29.93 -4.05 15.81
N ALA A 99 30.25 -2.74 15.72
CA ALA A 99 31.29 -2.09 16.50
C ALA A 99 30.92 -2.05 18.00
N ARG A 100 29.67 -1.71 18.34
CA ARG A 100 29.18 -1.68 19.74
C ARG A 100 29.22 -3.05 20.39
N HIS A 101 29.00 -4.13 19.64
CA HIS A 101 29.03 -5.50 20.14
C HIS A 101 30.37 -6.21 19.93
N HIS A 102 31.44 -5.45 19.64
CA HIS A 102 32.81 -5.97 19.44
C HIS A 102 32.91 -7.15 18.48
N GLN A 103 32.07 -7.16 17.42
CA GLN A 103 32.09 -8.23 16.40
C GLN A 103 33.34 -8.13 15.53
N SER A 104 33.82 -9.27 15.02
CA SER A 104 34.96 -9.27 14.09
C SER A 104 34.65 -8.52 12.81
N ALA A 105 35.64 -7.81 12.24
CA ALA A 105 35.52 -7.05 11.02
C ALA A 105 34.98 -7.89 9.82
N ALA A 106 35.38 -9.18 9.75
CA ALA A 106 34.86 -10.09 8.74
C ALA A 106 33.34 -10.35 8.87
N ARG A 107 32.81 -10.43 10.09
CA ARG A 107 31.38 -10.62 10.34
C ARG A 107 30.59 -9.35 9.99
N ILE A 108 31.12 -8.19 10.37
CA ILE A 108 30.54 -6.89 10.00
C ILE A 108 30.52 -6.75 8.46
N GLY A 109 31.65 -7.01 7.79
CA GLY A 109 31.76 -6.94 6.34
C GLY A 109 30.77 -7.86 5.61
N LYS A 110 30.58 -9.10 6.09
CA LYS A 110 29.61 -10.05 5.52
C LYS A 110 28.16 -9.54 5.68
N ARG A 111 27.82 -8.92 6.83
CA ARG A 111 26.50 -8.35 7.09
C ARG A 111 26.23 -7.15 6.18
N VAL A 112 27.19 -6.22 6.09
CA VAL A 112 27.12 -5.05 5.19
C VAL A 112 26.97 -5.47 3.72
N LEU A 113 27.77 -6.45 3.28
CA LEU A 113 27.67 -6.99 1.92
C LEU A 113 26.27 -7.58 1.66
N GLY A 114 25.72 -8.35 2.60
CA GLY A 114 24.37 -8.90 2.49
C GLY A 114 23.27 -7.82 2.42
N THR A 115 23.45 -6.69 3.13
CA THR A 115 22.53 -5.55 3.11
C THR A 115 22.61 -4.77 1.79
N LEU A 116 23.80 -4.62 1.20
CA LEU A 116 24.04 -3.81 0.00
C LEU A 116 23.90 -4.61 -1.31
N ALA A 117 24.16 -5.91 -1.31
CA ALA A 117 24.27 -6.71 -2.53
C ALA A 117 23.02 -6.62 -3.41
N TYR A 118 21.84 -6.86 -2.85
CA TYR A 118 20.60 -6.81 -3.62
C TYR A 118 20.24 -5.39 -4.06
N PRO A 119 20.22 -4.36 -3.18
CA PRO A 119 19.94 -2.98 -3.57
C PRO A 119 20.85 -2.45 -4.68
N VAL A 120 22.16 -2.73 -4.60
CA VAL A 120 23.12 -2.30 -5.61
C VAL A 120 22.88 -3.04 -6.92
N ALA A 121 22.72 -4.38 -6.89
CA ALA A 121 22.50 -5.17 -8.09
C ALA A 121 21.23 -4.73 -8.84
N ILE A 122 20.11 -4.58 -8.14
CA ILE A 122 18.84 -4.17 -8.79
C ILE A 122 18.90 -2.71 -9.29
N SER A 123 19.60 -1.82 -8.58
CA SER A 123 19.83 -0.44 -9.01
C SER A 123 20.65 -0.37 -10.30
N LEU A 124 21.70 -1.16 -10.41
CA LEU A 124 22.51 -1.25 -11.63
C LEU A 124 21.68 -1.78 -12.82
N VAL A 125 20.88 -2.82 -12.57
CA VAL A 125 19.97 -3.36 -13.60
C VAL A 125 18.93 -2.29 -14.01
N ALA A 126 18.38 -1.54 -13.07
CA ALA A 126 17.41 -0.48 -13.35
C ALA A 126 18.01 0.68 -14.17
N ILE A 127 19.24 1.12 -13.82
CA ILE A 127 19.95 2.16 -14.56
C ILE A 127 20.24 1.67 -16.00
N TRP A 128 20.66 0.41 -16.15
CA TRP A 128 20.91 -0.18 -17.45
C TRP A 128 19.63 -0.34 -18.28
N ALA A 129 18.51 -0.67 -17.65
CA ALA A 129 17.22 -0.94 -18.27
C ALA A 129 16.46 0.33 -18.69
N ALA A 130 16.56 1.41 -17.91
CA ALA A 130 15.75 2.62 -18.08
C ALA A 130 15.76 3.21 -19.50
N PRO A 131 16.94 3.44 -20.16
CA PRO A 131 16.96 4.06 -21.50
C PRO A 131 16.59 3.10 -22.64
N ARG A 132 16.33 1.80 -22.36
CA ARG A 132 16.15 0.76 -23.39
C ARG A 132 14.73 0.53 -23.85
N GLY A 133 13.74 1.24 -23.27
CA GLY A 133 12.34 1.09 -23.67
C GLY A 133 11.83 -0.36 -23.59
N LEU A 134 12.17 -1.08 -22.51
CA LEU A 134 11.78 -2.48 -22.32
C LEU A 134 10.26 -2.64 -22.31
N PRO A 135 9.74 -3.85 -22.61
CA PRO A 135 8.31 -4.12 -22.50
C PRO A 135 7.75 -3.75 -21.12
N MET A 136 6.51 -3.23 -21.08
CA MET A 136 5.87 -2.74 -19.84
C MET A 136 5.87 -3.77 -18.70
N GLY A 137 5.69 -5.06 -19.01
CA GLY A 137 5.76 -6.13 -18.00
C GLY A 137 7.13 -6.23 -17.32
N VAL A 138 8.22 -6.04 -18.07
CA VAL A 138 9.60 -6.05 -17.52
C VAL A 138 9.81 -4.81 -16.65
N GLN A 139 9.35 -3.63 -17.10
CA GLN A 139 9.43 -2.40 -16.32
C GLN A 139 8.61 -2.51 -15.01
N ALA A 140 7.43 -3.14 -15.05
CA ALA A 140 6.62 -3.42 -13.86
C ALA A 140 7.36 -4.35 -12.88
N LEU A 141 8.00 -5.42 -13.36
CA LEU A 141 8.81 -6.31 -12.52
C LEU A 141 10.00 -5.59 -11.89
N LEU A 142 10.70 -4.74 -12.66
CA LEU A 142 11.79 -3.92 -12.13
C LEU A 142 11.29 -2.92 -11.07
N THR A 143 10.13 -2.32 -11.30
CA THR A 143 9.49 -1.44 -10.32
C THR A 143 9.21 -2.17 -9.00
N LEU A 144 8.60 -3.36 -9.06
CA LEU A 144 8.38 -4.18 -7.88
C LEU A 144 9.68 -4.56 -7.18
N ALA A 145 10.71 -4.94 -7.95
CA ALA A 145 12.02 -5.31 -7.41
C ALA A 145 12.73 -4.13 -6.73
N LEU A 146 12.53 -2.88 -7.21
CA LEU A 146 13.11 -1.68 -6.61
C LEU A 146 12.37 -1.25 -5.33
N VAL A 147 11.01 -1.29 -5.33
CA VAL A 147 10.22 -0.75 -4.21
C VAL A 147 10.07 -1.77 -3.06
N THR A 148 10.01 -3.06 -3.36
CA THR A 148 9.83 -4.11 -2.33
C THR A 148 10.84 -4.04 -1.17
N PRO A 149 12.15 -3.84 -1.38
CA PRO A 149 13.12 -3.77 -0.28
C PRO A 149 12.91 -2.60 0.67
N PHE A 150 12.21 -1.53 0.24
CA PHE A 150 11.96 -0.36 1.09
C PHE A 150 11.29 -0.76 2.40
N GLY A 151 10.31 -1.66 2.37
CA GLY A 151 9.61 -2.11 3.57
C GLY A 151 10.57 -2.66 4.62
N GLY A 152 11.42 -3.60 4.24
CA GLY A 152 12.39 -4.22 5.16
C GLY A 152 13.47 -3.25 5.64
N LEU A 153 13.95 -2.35 4.78
CA LEU A 153 14.93 -1.32 5.13
C LEU A 153 14.34 -0.26 6.07
N ILE A 154 13.11 0.19 5.80
CA ILE A 154 12.40 1.14 6.66
C ILE A 154 12.10 0.52 8.02
N TYR A 155 11.65 -0.76 8.07
CA TYR A 155 11.46 -1.46 9.34
C TYR A 155 12.75 -1.44 10.15
N ARG A 156 13.85 -1.78 9.53
CA ARG A 156 15.15 -1.87 10.18
C ARG A 156 15.63 -0.53 10.72
N LEU A 157 15.46 0.55 9.95
CA LEU A 157 15.95 1.88 10.32
C LEU A 157 15.07 2.59 11.35
N ALA A 158 13.74 2.43 11.24
CA ALA A 158 12.80 3.21 12.03
C ALA A 158 12.13 2.42 13.17
N TYR A 159 11.91 1.11 13.02
CA TYR A 159 11.06 0.36 13.94
C TYR A 159 11.77 -0.73 14.73
N GLU A 160 12.87 -1.28 14.21
CA GLU A 160 13.53 -2.44 14.82
C GLU A 160 13.99 -2.19 16.25
N SER A 161 14.55 -1.02 16.52
CA SER A 161 14.98 -0.59 17.88
C SER A 161 13.80 -0.31 18.81
N LEU A 162 12.60 -0.11 18.27
CA LEU A 162 11.36 0.21 18.97
C LEU A 162 10.36 -0.95 18.94
N ALA A 163 10.81 -2.15 18.60
CA ALA A 163 9.94 -3.30 18.40
C ALA A 163 9.09 -3.68 19.63
N ASP A 164 9.54 -3.37 20.83
CA ASP A 164 8.83 -3.62 22.08
C ASP A 164 8.20 -2.34 22.70
N ALA A 165 8.16 -1.22 21.93
CA ALA A 165 7.52 0.01 22.35
C ALA A 165 5.98 -0.09 22.27
N THR A 166 5.30 0.83 22.93
CA THR A 166 3.83 0.93 22.89
C THR A 166 3.33 1.26 21.50
N SER A 167 2.10 0.85 21.17
CA SER A 167 1.48 1.16 19.87
C SER A 167 1.41 2.66 19.57
N LEU A 168 1.29 3.51 20.61
CA LEU A 168 1.29 4.96 20.46
C LEU A 168 2.66 5.48 19.98
N VAL A 169 3.77 5.00 20.56
CA VAL A 169 5.13 5.36 20.11
C VAL A 169 5.35 4.93 18.67
N LEU A 170 4.95 3.70 18.33
CA LEU A 170 5.04 3.19 16.96
C LEU A 170 4.20 4.00 15.96
N LEU A 171 3.04 4.50 16.37
CA LEU A 171 2.20 5.38 15.56
C LEU A 171 2.89 6.74 15.30
N ILE A 172 3.50 7.35 16.34
CA ILE A 172 4.25 8.61 16.18
C ILE A 172 5.41 8.43 15.19
N VAL A 173 6.15 7.34 15.31
CA VAL A 173 7.21 6.99 14.36
C VAL A 173 6.66 6.80 12.95
N SER A 174 5.49 6.14 12.80
CA SER A 174 4.84 5.96 11.49
C SER A 174 4.48 7.29 10.84
N VAL A 175 4.00 8.27 11.62
CA VAL A 175 3.73 9.62 11.12
C VAL A 175 5.03 10.31 10.68
N GLY A 176 6.11 10.19 11.47
CA GLY A 176 7.43 10.71 11.10
C GLY A 176 7.98 10.09 9.81
N VAL A 177 7.87 8.77 9.67
CA VAL A 177 8.26 8.05 8.45
C VAL A 177 7.42 8.48 7.25
N HIS A 178 6.10 8.68 7.43
CA HIS A 178 5.23 9.20 6.38
C HIS A 178 5.73 10.55 5.84
N PHE A 179 5.95 11.54 6.72
CA PHE A 179 6.45 12.84 6.27
C PHE A 179 7.83 12.77 5.63
N ALA A 180 8.72 11.91 6.14
CA ALA A 180 10.03 11.68 5.52
C ALA A 180 9.89 11.10 4.11
N LEU A 181 9.03 10.09 3.91
CA LEU A 181 8.80 9.46 2.61
C LEU A 181 8.12 10.43 1.64
N THR A 182 7.14 11.21 2.07
CA THR A 182 6.47 12.22 1.24
C THR A 182 7.44 13.30 0.81
N GLY A 183 8.28 13.82 1.73
CA GLY A 183 9.32 14.82 1.41
C GLY A 183 10.37 14.26 0.43
N LEU A 184 10.82 13.03 0.62
CA LEU A 184 11.72 12.36 -0.31
C LEU A 184 11.03 12.04 -1.65
N GLY A 185 9.73 11.73 -1.63
CA GLY A 185 8.90 11.59 -2.83
C GLY A 185 8.92 12.86 -3.67
N LEU A 186 8.68 14.01 -3.05
CA LEU A 186 8.78 15.32 -3.73
C LEU A 186 10.19 15.56 -4.30
N PHE A 187 11.23 15.23 -3.55
CA PHE A 187 12.62 15.43 -4.00
C PHE A 187 12.98 14.57 -5.21
N PHE A 188 12.56 13.29 -5.23
CA PHE A 188 12.95 12.34 -6.28
C PHE A 188 12.03 12.32 -7.49
N PHE A 189 10.75 12.61 -7.33
CA PHE A 189 9.76 12.56 -8.42
C PHE A 189 9.29 13.94 -8.88
N GLY A 190 9.47 14.98 -8.05
CA GLY A 190 8.94 16.32 -8.31
C GLY A 190 7.46 16.44 -7.94
N ALA A 191 6.90 17.63 -8.22
CA ALA A 191 5.50 17.95 -7.91
C ALA A 191 4.52 17.60 -9.05
N GLU A 192 5.02 17.08 -10.17
CA GLU A 192 4.19 16.73 -11.32
C GLU A 192 3.46 15.40 -11.09
N GLY A 193 2.22 15.33 -11.58
CA GLY A 193 1.44 14.10 -11.56
C GLY A 193 1.70 13.25 -12.80
N PHE A 194 1.76 11.93 -12.61
CA PHE A 194 1.95 10.98 -13.70
C PHE A 194 0.77 10.04 -13.79
N ARG A 195 0.44 9.64 -15.02
CA ARG A 195 -0.54 8.61 -15.32
C ARG A 195 0.10 7.55 -16.20
N ASN A 196 0.03 6.31 -15.75
CA ASN A 196 0.62 5.19 -16.49
C ASN A 196 -0.28 4.76 -17.66
N PRO A 197 0.29 4.19 -18.74
CA PRO A 197 -0.52 3.51 -19.75
C PRO A 197 -1.19 2.27 -19.17
N SER A 198 -2.31 1.86 -19.79
CA SER A 198 -3.02 0.64 -19.41
C SER A 198 -2.20 -0.59 -19.73
N PHE A 199 -2.24 -1.61 -18.85
CA PHE A 199 -1.61 -2.91 -19.11
C PHE A 199 -2.32 -3.69 -20.21
N TRP A 200 -3.63 -3.45 -20.34
CA TRP A 200 -4.46 -4.08 -21.37
C TRP A 200 -5.46 -3.05 -21.89
N ASP A 201 -5.23 -2.57 -23.12
CA ASP A 201 -6.06 -1.53 -23.75
C ASP A 201 -7.13 -2.16 -24.65
N VAL A 202 -8.07 -2.89 -24.04
CA VAL A 202 -9.26 -3.44 -24.71
C VAL A 202 -10.50 -2.86 -24.04
N ARG A 203 -11.54 -2.59 -24.81
CA ARG A 203 -12.85 -2.14 -24.34
C ARG A 203 -13.90 -3.14 -24.75
N LEU A 204 -14.54 -3.75 -23.77
CA LEU A 204 -15.58 -4.74 -23.97
C LEU A 204 -16.94 -4.12 -23.66
N PRO A 205 -17.81 -3.94 -24.65
CA PRO A 205 -19.19 -3.50 -24.41
C PRO A 205 -19.99 -4.65 -23.80
N VAL A 206 -20.51 -4.45 -22.59
CA VAL A 206 -21.38 -5.41 -21.89
C VAL A 206 -22.71 -4.72 -21.58
N GLY A 207 -23.64 -4.77 -22.49
CA GLY A 207 -24.90 -4.04 -22.39
C GLY A 207 -24.68 -2.53 -22.31
N PRO A 208 -25.16 -1.84 -21.25
CA PRO A 208 -24.94 -0.41 -21.05
C PRO A 208 -23.53 -0.07 -20.52
N LEU A 209 -22.74 -1.09 -20.15
CA LEU A 209 -21.41 -0.94 -19.56
C LEU A 209 -20.31 -1.07 -20.62
N THR A 210 -19.26 -0.29 -20.47
CA THR A 210 -18.00 -0.49 -21.18
C THR A 210 -16.94 -0.94 -20.17
N VAL A 211 -16.64 -2.21 -20.12
CA VAL A 211 -15.60 -2.76 -19.25
C VAL A 211 -14.24 -2.59 -19.93
N THR A 212 -13.31 -1.89 -19.28
CA THR A 212 -11.95 -1.73 -19.80
C THR A 212 -11.10 -2.96 -19.49
N GLY A 213 -10.15 -3.29 -20.36
CA GLY A 213 -9.18 -4.36 -20.10
C GLY A 213 -8.39 -4.11 -18.81
N GLN A 214 -8.12 -2.83 -18.48
CA GLN A 214 -7.47 -2.47 -17.22
C GLN A 214 -8.29 -2.87 -15.99
N THR A 215 -9.62 -2.70 -16.02
CA THR A 215 -10.51 -3.16 -14.95
C THR A 215 -10.40 -4.68 -14.74
N ILE A 216 -10.45 -5.44 -15.83
CA ILE A 216 -10.29 -6.90 -15.76
C ILE A 216 -8.91 -7.27 -15.22
N PHE A 217 -7.87 -6.58 -15.69
CA PHE A 217 -6.50 -6.79 -15.21
C PHE A 217 -6.36 -6.53 -13.70
N ILE A 218 -6.99 -5.46 -13.17
CA ILE A 218 -7.02 -5.16 -11.73
C ILE A 218 -7.66 -6.32 -10.95
N PHE A 219 -8.84 -6.80 -11.36
CA PHE A 219 -9.51 -7.91 -10.67
C PHE A 219 -8.68 -9.19 -10.70
N VAL A 220 -8.15 -9.55 -11.87
CA VAL A 220 -7.34 -10.77 -12.04
C VAL A 220 -6.05 -10.69 -11.22
N ALA A 221 -5.33 -9.56 -11.29
CA ALA A 221 -4.10 -9.35 -10.54
C ALA A 221 -4.35 -9.33 -9.02
N SER A 222 -5.44 -8.68 -8.57
CA SER A 222 -5.82 -8.64 -7.16
C SER A 222 -6.19 -10.03 -6.65
N LEU A 223 -6.99 -10.78 -7.38
CA LEU A 223 -7.35 -12.15 -7.02
C LEU A 223 -6.12 -13.06 -6.98
N LEU A 224 -5.26 -12.97 -8.02
CA LEU A 224 -4.01 -13.72 -8.07
C LEU A 224 -3.13 -13.42 -6.86
N LEU A 225 -2.96 -12.15 -6.49
CA LEU A 225 -2.18 -11.78 -5.31
C LEU A 225 -2.79 -12.31 -4.02
N ILE A 226 -4.12 -12.24 -3.86
CA ILE A 226 -4.82 -12.81 -2.69
C ILE A 226 -4.54 -14.32 -2.58
N VAL A 227 -4.63 -15.05 -3.70
CA VAL A 227 -4.32 -16.49 -3.75
C VAL A 227 -2.85 -16.75 -3.43
N LEU A 228 -1.92 -15.96 -3.98
CA LEU A 228 -0.50 -16.09 -3.69
C LEU A 228 -0.17 -15.81 -2.22
N LEU A 229 -0.79 -14.80 -1.61
CA LEU A 229 -0.66 -14.52 -0.17
C LEU A 229 -1.22 -15.66 0.66
N TRP A 230 -2.38 -16.21 0.30
CA TRP A 230 -2.93 -17.37 0.98
C TRP A 230 -1.98 -18.58 0.90
N LEU A 231 -1.44 -18.89 -0.29
CA LEU A 231 -0.44 -19.93 -0.47
C LEU A 231 0.84 -19.66 0.34
N PHE A 232 1.30 -18.41 0.36
CA PHE A 232 2.47 -18.02 1.15
C PHE A 232 2.26 -18.31 2.64
N PHE A 233 1.11 -17.92 3.21
CA PHE A 233 0.81 -18.15 4.63
C PHE A 233 0.54 -19.61 4.98
N GLU A 234 -0.05 -20.40 4.06
CA GLU A 234 -0.35 -21.80 4.30
C GLU A 234 0.84 -22.74 4.04
N ARG A 235 1.64 -22.44 3.01
CA ARG A 235 2.63 -23.39 2.52
C ARG A 235 4.07 -23.03 2.90
N SER A 236 4.43 -21.73 3.03
CA SER A 236 5.80 -21.34 3.32
C SER A 236 6.11 -21.36 4.83
N LEU A 237 7.36 -21.70 5.19
CA LEU A 237 7.83 -21.62 6.58
C LEU A 237 7.81 -20.17 7.11
N GLN A 238 8.15 -19.21 6.27
CA GLN A 238 8.11 -17.78 6.63
C GLN A 238 6.68 -17.33 6.91
N GLY A 239 5.71 -17.68 6.06
CA GLY A 239 4.31 -17.35 6.26
C GLY A 239 3.74 -17.94 7.54
N LYS A 240 4.09 -19.22 7.84
CA LYS A 240 3.71 -19.87 9.11
C LYS A 240 4.34 -19.19 10.31
N ALA A 241 5.61 -18.76 10.23
CA ALA A 241 6.28 -18.01 11.28
C ALA A 241 5.61 -16.64 11.52
N LEU A 242 5.21 -15.91 10.46
CA LEU A 242 4.47 -14.67 10.60
C LEU A 242 3.11 -14.88 11.27
N ARG A 243 2.37 -15.93 10.90
CA ARG A 243 1.09 -16.29 11.51
C ARG A 243 1.25 -16.65 12.99
N ALA A 244 2.26 -17.43 13.34
CA ALA A 244 2.58 -17.75 14.73
C ALA A 244 2.88 -16.50 15.55
N THR A 245 3.66 -15.57 14.99
CA THR A 245 3.98 -14.28 15.64
C THR A 245 2.75 -13.41 15.82
N ALA A 246 1.82 -13.41 14.84
CA ALA A 246 0.57 -12.66 14.92
C ALA A 246 -0.38 -13.19 16.02
N ILE A 247 -0.42 -14.50 16.24
CA ILE A 247 -1.27 -15.14 17.26
C ILE A 247 -0.66 -14.96 18.66
N ASN A 248 0.62 -15.31 18.83
CA ASN A 248 1.32 -15.22 20.11
C ASN A 248 2.80 -14.89 19.91
N ARG A 249 3.14 -13.60 20.06
CA ARG A 249 4.50 -13.10 19.84
C ARG A 249 5.52 -13.67 20.84
N LEU A 250 5.11 -13.84 22.11
CA LEU A 250 5.97 -14.43 23.13
C LEU A 250 6.23 -15.91 22.86
N GLY A 251 5.18 -16.67 22.57
CA GLY A 251 5.30 -18.08 22.21
C GLY A 251 6.15 -18.30 20.96
N ALA A 252 6.01 -17.45 19.94
CA ALA A 252 6.84 -17.50 18.72
C ALA A 252 8.33 -17.26 19.04
N ARG A 253 8.65 -16.27 19.91
CA ARG A 253 10.03 -16.01 20.37
C ARG A 253 10.63 -17.22 21.11
N LEU A 254 9.84 -17.87 21.98
CA LEU A 254 10.28 -19.07 22.71
C LEU A 254 10.57 -20.25 21.77
N MET A 255 9.90 -20.32 20.63
CA MET A 255 10.14 -21.29 19.56
C MET A 255 11.26 -20.89 18.60
N GLY A 256 12.01 -19.83 18.89
CA GLY A 256 13.15 -19.36 18.09
C GLY A 256 12.80 -18.45 16.90
N ILE A 257 11.53 -18.01 16.78
CA ILE A 257 11.13 -17.07 15.73
C ILE A 257 11.51 -15.65 16.14
N SER A 258 12.45 -15.03 15.40
CA SER A 258 12.86 -13.64 15.64
C SER A 258 11.76 -12.65 15.26
N SER A 259 11.30 -11.85 16.24
CA SER A 259 10.30 -10.79 16.01
C SER A 259 10.79 -9.73 15.02
N ASN A 260 12.10 -9.42 15.04
CA ASN A 260 12.70 -8.45 14.12
C ASN A 260 12.71 -8.97 12.68
N GLN A 261 13.02 -10.27 12.49
CA GLN A 261 12.93 -10.87 11.16
C GLN A 261 11.48 -10.95 10.68
N ALA A 262 10.54 -11.31 11.56
CA ALA A 262 9.11 -11.29 11.24
C ALA A 262 8.65 -9.88 10.80
N GLY A 263 9.02 -8.84 11.55
CA GLY A 263 8.70 -7.45 11.22
C GLY A 263 9.29 -7.01 9.88
N ARG A 264 10.58 -7.28 9.63
CA ARG A 264 11.23 -6.98 8.34
C ARG A 264 10.52 -7.67 7.17
N THR A 265 10.24 -8.96 7.29
CA THR A 265 9.54 -9.72 6.25
C THR A 265 8.13 -9.18 6.01
N THR A 266 7.41 -8.85 7.08
CA THR A 266 6.06 -8.30 7.01
C THR A 266 6.02 -6.96 6.26
N LEU A 267 6.89 -6.00 6.59
CA LEU A 267 6.94 -4.72 5.89
C LEU A 267 7.46 -4.87 4.45
N THR A 268 8.33 -5.84 4.18
CA THR A 268 8.76 -6.15 2.81
C THR A 268 7.59 -6.66 1.95
N VAL A 269 6.76 -7.56 2.49
CA VAL A 269 5.53 -8.03 1.82
C VAL A 269 4.54 -6.88 1.66
N ALA A 270 4.38 -6.02 2.67
CA ALA A 270 3.51 -4.86 2.61
C ALA A 270 3.97 -3.85 1.53
N ALA A 271 5.28 -3.60 1.41
CA ALA A 271 5.83 -2.76 0.35
C ALA A 271 5.60 -3.36 -1.06
N PHE A 272 5.75 -4.67 -1.20
CA PHE A 272 5.42 -5.38 -2.46
C PHE A 272 3.95 -5.20 -2.83
N ILE A 273 3.02 -5.41 -1.88
CA ILE A 273 1.58 -5.23 -2.09
C ILE A 273 1.29 -3.77 -2.45
N GLY A 274 1.88 -2.81 -1.73
CA GLY A 274 1.70 -1.39 -2.00
C GLY A 274 2.20 -1.01 -3.40
N ALA A 275 3.41 -1.43 -3.78
CA ALA A 275 3.95 -1.17 -5.11
C ALA A 275 3.09 -1.78 -6.23
N LEU A 276 2.63 -3.03 -6.06
CA LEU A 276 1.72 -3.66 -7.02
C LEU A 276 0.39 -2.90 -7.11
N SER A 277 -0.18 -2.47 -5.98
CA SER A 277 -1.38 -1.63 -5.96
C SER A 277 -1.16 -0.32 -6.74
N GLY A 278 0.04 0.27 -6.64
CA GLY A 278 0.45 1.44 -7.43
C GLY A 278 0.48 1.18 -8.93
N LEU A 279 1.02 0.02 -9.34
CA LEU A 279 1.01 -0.40 -10.75
C LEU A 279 -0.42 -0.57 -11.27
N LEU A 280 -1.32 -1.10 -10.45
CA LEU A 280 -2.72 -1.35 -10.83
C LEU A 280 -3.54 -0.06 -10.95
N ILE A 281 -3.36 0.88 -10.00
CA ILE A 281 -4.13 2.13 -9.94
C ILE A 281 -3.58 3.23 -10.86
N GLY A 282 -2.28 3.22 -11.15
CA GLY A 282 -1.61 4.24 -11.96
C GLY A 282 -2.23 4.51 -13.34
N PRO A 283 -2.76 3.52 -14.07
CA PRO A 283 -3.49 3.74 -15.31
C PRO A 283 -4.88 4.38 -15.13
N THR A 284 -5.51 4.22 -13.96
CA THR A 284 -6.88 4.69 -13.71
C THR A 284 -6.92 6.13 -13.21
N THR A 285 -5.89 6.58 -12.49
CA THR A 285 -5.81 7.92 -11.90
C THR A 285 -4.43 8.54 -12.08
N THR A 286 -4.36 9.87 -12.02
CA THR A 286 -3.08 10.59 -11.97
C THR A 286 -2.53 10.50 -10.55
N VAL A 287 -1.28 10.05 -10.42
CA VAL A 287 -0.61 9.87 -9.15
C VAL A 287 0.46 10.94 -8.98
N PHE A 288 0.41 11.66 -7.86
CA PHE A 288 1.42 12.62 -7.41
C PHE A 288 2.26 11.98 -6.29
N TYR A 289 3.34 12.65 -5.90
CA TYR A 289 4.22 12.19 -4.83
C TYR A 289 3.50 12.00 -3.47
N ASP A 290 2.43 12.75 -3.20
CA ASP A 290 1.63 12.75 -1.97
C ASP A 290 0.31 11.97 -2.09
N SER A 291 -0.07 11.52 -3.29
CA SER A 291 -1.33 10.77 -3.51
C SER A 291 -1.40 9.46 -2.73
N GLY A 292 -0.23 8.92 -2.37
CA GLY A 292 -0.11 7.68 -1.61
C GLY A 292 -0.87 7.73 -0.30
N PHE A 293 -0.79 8.82 0.44
CA PHE A 293 -1.45 8.97 1.73
C PHE A 293 -2.96 8.72 1.67
N LEU A 294 -3.67 9.42 0.79
CA LEU A 294 -5.13 9.27 0.67
C LEU A 294 -5.53 7.87 0.21
N ILE A 295 -4.78 7.28 -0.72
CA ILE A 295 -5.03 5.92 -1.21
C ILE A 295 -4.79 4.90 -0.09
N GLY A 296 -3.68 5.03 0.64
CA GLY A 296 -3.34 4.18 1.77
C GLY A 296 -4.34 4.30 2.92
N LEU A 297 -4.81 5.52 3.18
CA LEU A 297 -5.81 5.78 4.22
C LEU A 297 -7.16 5.09 3.91
N LYS A 298 -7.58 5.00 2.65
CA LYS A 298 -8.78 4.23 2.25
C LYS A 298 -8.60 2.73 2.52
N GLY A 299 -7.42 2.18 2.25
CA GLY A 299 -7.08 0.81 2.64
C GLY A 299 -7.07 0.61 4.16
N PHE A 300 -6.58 1.60 4.91
CA PHE A 300 -6.61 1.59 6.37
C PHE A 300 -8.05 1.62 6.91
N VAL A 301 -8.94 2.47 6.36
CA VAL A 301 -10.38 2.48 6.70
C VAL A 301 -10.99 1.09 6.54
N ALA A 302 -10.72 0.44 5.41
CA ALA A 302 -11.20 -0.91 5.15
C ALA A 302 -10.65 -1.94 6.17
N ALA A 303 -9.39 -1.80 6.58
CA ALA A 303 -8.79 -2.64 7.61
C ALA A 303 -9.40 -2.38 9.00
N VAL A 304 -9.76 -1.12 9.32
CA VAL A 304 -10.45 -0.74 10.56
C VAL A 304 -11.86 -1.34 10.60
N PHE A 305 -12.57 -1.41 9.48
CA PHE A 305 -13.87 -2.11 9.40
C PHE A 305 -13.75 -3.58 9.81
N ALA A 306 -12.62 -4.21 9.54
CA ALA A 306 -12.29 -5.58 9.98
C ALA A 306 -11.71 -5.65 11.40
N GLY A 307 -11.54 -4.52 12.09
CA GLY A 307 -10.88 -4.41 13.39
C GLY A 307 -9.42 -4.80 13.37
N LEU A 308 -8.74 -4.60 12.23
CA LEU A 308 -7.31 -4.89 12.03
C LEU A 308 -6.92 -6.36 12.30
N SER A 309 -7.89 -7.28 12.33
CA SER A 309 -7.67 -8.68 12.75
C SER A 309 -8.16 -9.71 11.74
N SER A 310 -9.14 -9.38 10.89
CA SER A 310 -9.80 -10.33 9.99
C SER A 310 -9.56 -9.99 8.53
N TYR A 311 -8.86 -10.84 7.80
CA TYR A 311 -8.62 -10.68 6.35
C TYR A 311 -9.91 -10.70 5.52
N PRO A 312 -10.87 -11.64 5.73
CA PRO A 312 -12.12 -11.64 4.96
C PRO A 312 -12.97 -10.38 5.17
N LEU A 313 -13.05 -9.90 6.42
CA LEU A 313 -13.79 -8.66 6.71
C LEU A 313 -13.10 -7.43 6.12
N ALA A 314 -11.75 -7.42 6.05
CA ALA A 314 -11.01 -6.33 5.39
C ALA A 314 -11.30 -6.27 3.89
N LEU A 315 -11.45 -7.42 3.21
CA LEU A 315 -11.87 -7.48 1.82
C LEU A 315 -13.28 -6.91 1.61
N LEU A 316 -14.24 -7.29 2.45
CA LEU A 316 -15.59 -6.74 2.40
C LEU A 316 -15.61 -5.23 2.70
N GLY A 317 -14.85 -4.80 3.72
CA GLY A 317 -14.68 -3.39 4.05
C GLY A 317 -14.11 -2.57 2.89
N ALA A 318 -13.14 -3.11 2.17
CA ALA A 318 -12.54 -2.46 1.02
C ALA A 318 -13.52 -2.30 -0.14
N MET A 319 -14.33 -3.32 -0.42
CA MET A 319 -15.39 -3.24 -1.43
C MET A 319 -16.42 -2.19 -1.05
N LEU A 320 -16.83 -2.12 0.23
CA LEU A 320 -17.74 -1.08 0.73
C LEU A 320 -17.12 0.32 0.58
N VAL A 321 -15.85 0.50 0.96
CA VAL A 321 -15.14 1.79 0.81
C VAL A 321 -15.11 2.23 -0.66
N GLY A 322 -14.77 1.33 -1.58
CA GLY A 322 -14.76 1.63 -3.01
C GLY A 322 -16.13 2.01 -3.55
N LEU A 323 -17.18 1.31 -3.16
CA LEU A 323 -18.55 1.64 -3.52
C LEU A 323 -18.99 2.99 -2.94
N VAL A 324 -18.76 3.23 -1.64
CA VAL A 324 -19.08 4.50 -0.98
C VAL A 324 -18.36 5.66 -1.66
N GLU A 325 -17.10 5.49 -2.05
CA GLU A 325 -16.34 6.50 -2.79
C GLU A 325 -16.95 6.80 -4.16
N SER A 326 -17.25 5.76 -4.94
CA SER A 326 -17.79 5.92 -6.30
C SER A 326 -19.17 6.60 -6.27
N PHE A 327 -20.08 6.12 -5.43
CA PHE A 327 -21.41 6.73 -5.28
C PHE A 327 -21.34 8.12 -4.63
N GLY A 328 -20.49 8.30 -3.61
CA GLY A 328 -20.27 9.60 -2.96
C GLY A 328 -19.69 10.65 -3.94
N SER A 329 -18.81 10.23 -4.83
CA SER A 329 -18.26 11.08 -5.89
C SER A 329 -19.32 11.56 -6.88
N PHE A 330 -20.34 10.74 -7.17
CA PHE A 330 -21.42 11.09 -8.07
C PHE A 330 -22.36 12.15 -7.47
N TRP A 331 -22.76 12.00 -6.18
CA TRP A 331 -23.68 12.93 -5.55
C TRP A 331 -23.03 14.17 -4.95
N ALA A 332 -21.81 14.03 -4.45
CA ALA A 332 -21.13 15.08 -3.70
C ALA A 332 -19.60 14.99 -3.89
N SER A 333 -19.12 15.21 -5.11
CA SER A 333 -17.70 15.05 -5.48
C SER A 333 -16.75 15.82 -4.57
N ALA A 334 -17.13 17.03 -4.13
CA ALA A 334 -16.34 17.85 -3.20
C ALA A 334 -16.24 17.25 -1.80
N PHE A 335 -17.17 16.39 -1.40
CA PHE A 335 -17.24 15.77 -0.08
C PHE A 335 -16.93 14.27 -0.10
N LYS A 336 -16.47 13.73 -1.23
CA LYS A 336 -16.22 12.29 -1.37
C LYS A 336 -15.30 11.72 -0.28
N GLU A 337 -14.22 12.43 0.04
CA GLU A 337 -13.27 12.02 1.08
C GLU A 337 -13.90 12.08 2.48
N VAL A 338 -14.72 13.11 2.75
CA VAL A 338 -15.46 13.23 4.02
C VAL A 338 -16.45 12.09 4.18
N ILE A 339 -17.13 11.69 3.11
CA ILE A 339 -18.09 10.57 3.13
C ILE A 339 -17.35 9.26 3.40
N VAL A 340 -16.23 9.01 2.70
CA VAL A 340 -15.43 7.80 2.87
C VAL A 340 -14.88 7.70 4.28
N PHE A 341 -14.19 8.73 4.77
CA PHE A 341 -13.58 8.68 6.10
C PHE A 341 -14.62 8.80 7.22
N GLY A 342 -15.69 9.55 7.00
CA GLY A 342 -16.83 9.64 7.94
C GLY A 342 -17.55 8.31 8.14
N SER A 343 -17.52 7.41 7.15
CA SER A 343 -18.13 6.08 7.26
C SER A 343 -17.48 5.19 8.34
N ILE A 344 -16.29 5.54 8.82
CA ILE A 344 -15.64 4.85 9.96
C ILE A 344 -16.50 4.99 11.23
N ILE A 345 -17.05 6.16 11.48
CA ILE A 345 -17.75 6.47 12.74
C ILE A 345 -18.93 5.52 12.99
N PRO A 346 -19.91 5.37 12.06
CA PRO A 346 -21.02 4.46 12.29
C PRO A 346 -20.58 2.99 12.39
N VAL A 347 -19.54 2.58 11.69
CA VAL A 347 -19.02 1.20 11.77
C VAL A 347 -18.38 0.93 13.12
N LEU A 348 -17.55 1.85 13.63
CA LEU A 348 -16.94 1.72 14.95
C LEU A 348 -17.99 1.76 16.07
N LEU A 349 -18.99 2.64 15.97
CA LEU A 349 -20.10 2.68 16.92
C LEU A 349 -20.88 1.37 16.93
N TRP A 350 -21.24 0.85 15.76
CA TRP A 350 -21.93 -0.43 15.66
C TRP A 350 -21.12 -1.59 16.26
N ARG A 351 -19.81 -1.59 16.04
CA ARG A 351 -18.91 -2.60 16.57
C ARG A 351 -18.77 -2.48 18.10
N SER A 352 -18.61 -1.27 18.63
CA SER A 352 -18.53 -1.00 20.07
C SER A 352 -19.80 -1.42 20.81
N LEU A 353 -20.98 -1.27 20.17
CA LEU A 353 -22.25 -1.71 20.74
C LEU A 353 -22.42 -3.25 20.75
N ARG A 354 -21.75 -3.97 19.82
CA ARG A 354 -21.81 -5.43 19.75
C ARG A 354 -20.82 -6.15 20.66
N ASP A 355 -19.62 -5.58 20.86
CA ASP A 355 -18.54 -6.16 21.68
C ASP A 355 -18.10 -5.16 22.76
N PRO A 356 -18.87 -4.97 23.85
CA PRO A 356 -18.53 -4.01 24.91
C PRO A 356 -17.36 -4.45 25.81
N HIS A 357 -16.76 -5.64 25.62
CA HIS A 357 -15.79 -6.24 26.53
C HIS A 357 -14.38 -6.43 25.95
N HIS A 358 -14.02 -5.82 24.83
CA HIS A 358 -12.60 -5.72 24.44
C HIS A 358 -11.94 -4.53 25.15
N GLU A 359 -11.92 -4.57 26.50
CA GLU A 359 -10.94 -3.82 27.27
C GLU A 359 -9.57 -4.44 27.02
N GLU A 360 -8.64 -3.60 26.63
CA GLU A 360 -7.24 -3.92 26.37
C GLU A 360 -6.59 -4.61 27.57
N HIS A 361 -6.06 -5.81 27.38
CA HIS A 361 -5.06 -6.43 28.23
C HIS A 361 -3.74 -6.54 27.48
#